data_e281277e97bdd34e2a4b3956fc196d3c
#
_entry.id   e281277e97bdd34e2a4b3956fc196d3c
#
_cell.length_a   1.000
_cell.length_b   1.000
_cell.length_c   1.000
_cell.angle_alpha   90.00
_cell.angle_beta   90.00
_cell.angle_gamma   90.00
#
_symmetry.space_group_name_H-M   'P 1'
#
loop_
_entity.id
_entity.type
_entity.pdbx_description
1 polymer ?
#
loop_
_entity_poly.entity_id
_entity_poly.type
_entity_poly.pdbx_seq_one_letter_code
_entity_poly.pdbx_strand_id
1 'polypeptide(L)'
;MDKIESKRLAPLMLVGTGSDVGKSILTAGFCRIFKQDGYRPAPFKAQNMALNSFVTPEGLELGRAQAVQAEAAGIPCHTDMNPVLLKPSSDKTSQVILHGRPIGNKDAYQYFRTVGRGELRGEVHAAFDRLASRYNPIVLEGAGSISELNLQDSDIVNMPMAAYAGARVILVADIDRGGVFASVYGSIMLQKPEWRELIVGVIINKFRGDLRLFDEGRQLLESLCGVPVLGVVPYINDVHIEEEDSVALSKRAFSAQQGKVNVAVVLLRYISNYTDFARLEQDERVHLFYTNNVEELQQADIIIVPGSKSTLSDLYELRRNGVAQAIIRAHRAGKTILGICGGYQILGQEVYDPDGVEGDLTRLPGLGLLPIATEMAAEKVTTQATFTLIGSDVPCSGYEIHMGRSRVVDGFDASPLVQMSDGRLEGYCVGDHCMGTYLHGILDNEIFIERLLQPFAERLYEQAAGQDYATFKETQYDKLAEHLRQHVDLERIYQLLER
;
A
#
# COMPACT_ATOMS: atom_id res chain seq x y z
N MET A 1 -14.58 -8.59 -37.84
CA MET A 1 -13.61 -7.83 -37.00
C MET A 1 -12.40 -8.72 -36.84
N ASP A 2 -11.38 -8.46 -37.65
CA ASP A 2 -10.14 -9.22 -37.63
C ASP A 2 -9.48 -9.03 -36.28
N LYS A 3 -9.19 -10.16 -35.60
CA LYS A 3 -8.30 -10.15 -34.46
C LYS A 3 -6.94 -9.71 -34.98
N ILE A 4 -6.55 -8.46 -34.72
CA ILE A 4 -5.16 -8.04 -34.77
C ILE A 4 -4.48 -8.96 -33.74
N GLU A 5 -3.72 -9.95 -34.20
CA GLU A 5 -2.75 -10.65 -33.34
C GLU A 5 -1.80 -9.57 -32.83
N SER A 6 -2.04 -9.10 -31.60
CA SER A 6 -1.18 -8.10 -30.99
C SER A 6 0.22 -8.70 -30.86
N LYS A 7 1.17 -8.08 -31.53
CA LYS A 7 2.56 -8.46 -31.52
C LYS A 7 3.02 -8.58 -30.05
N ARG A 8 3.64 -9.69 -29.68
CA ARG A 8 4.08 -9.92 -28.32
C ARG A 8 5.21 -8.94 -27.98
N LEU A 9 5.06 -8.18 -26.89
CA LEU A 9 6.07 -7.23 -26.39
C LEU A 9 7.01 -7.91 -25.41
N ALA A 10 8.28 -7.48 -25.39
CA ALA A 10 9.20 -7.81 -24.31
C ALA A 10 8.70 -7.24 -22.98
N PRO A 11 9.02 -7.85 -21.84
CA PRO A 11 8.72 -7.28 -20.54
C PRO A 11 9.39 -5.91 -20.36
N LEU A 12 8.65 -4.95 -19.74
CA LEU A 12 9.17 -3.65 -19.34
C LEU A 12 9.53 -3.69 -17.86
N MET A 13 10.70 -3.19 -17.48
CA MET A 13 11.07 -3.09 -16.07
C MET A 13 11.42 -1.66 -15.67
N LEU A 14 10.79 -1.16 -14.62
CA LEU A 14 11.11 0.13 -14.00
C LEU A 14 12.00 -0.10 -12.78
N VAL A 15 13.23 0.41 -12.84
CA VAL A 15 14.18 0.39 -11.72
C VAL A 15 14.47 1.82 -11.26
N GLY A 16 15.00 2.00 -10.05
CA GLY A 16 15.18 3.34 -9.47
C GLY A 16 16.62 3.70 -9.17
N THR A 17 16.91 5.00 -9.19
CA THR A 17 18.13 5.56 -8.59
C THR A 17 18.06 5.58 -7.06
N GLY A 18 16.90 5.34 -6.48
CA GLY A 18 16.63 5.32 -5.04
C GLY A 18 15.25 4.81 -4.70
N SER A 19 14.93 4.80 -3.40
CA SER A 19 13.56 4.66 -2.91
C SER A 19 12.75 5.92 -3.26
N ASP A 20 11.42 5.80 -3.30
CA ASP A 20 10.44 6.90 -3.52
C ASP A 20 10.63 7.72 -4.82
N VAL A 21 11.40 7.24 -5.79
CA VAL A 21 11.56 7.93 -7.08
C VAL A 21 10.31 7.88 -7.96
N GLY A 22 9.27 7.13 -7.54
CA GLY A 22 7.98 7.01 -8.22
C GLY A 22 7.84 5.77 -9.11
N LYS A 23 8.63 4.72 -8.89
CA LYS A 23 8.52 3.45 -9.66
C LYS A 23 7.10 2.90 -9.65
N SER A 24 6.47 2.80 -8.49
CA SER A 24 5.16 2.13 -8.31
C SER A 24 4.05 2.85 -9.06
N ILE A 25 4.01 4.19 -9.00
CA ILE A 25 3.01 4.99 -9.72
C ILE A 25 3.22 4.90 -11.24
N LEU A 26 4.49 4.96 -11.71
CA LEU A 26 4.80 4.80 -13.13
C LEU A 26 4.44 3.39 -13.63
N THR A 27 4.68 2.35 -12.81
CA THR A 27 4.28 0.97 -13.11
C THR A 27 2.77 0.86 -13.29
N ALA A 28 1.97 1.45 -12.38
CA ALA A 28 0.52 1.51 -12.50
C ALA A 28 0.08 2.23 -13.78
N GLY A 29 0.72 3.36 -14.10
CA GLY A 29 0.47 4.11 -15.32
C GLY A 29 0.77 3.32 -16.59
N PHE A 30 1.91 2.63 -16.67
CA PHE A 30 2.21 1.74 -17.81
C PHE A 30 1.25 0.57 -17.90
N CYS A 31 0.85 -0.05 -16.80
CA CYS A 31 -0.20 -1.08 -16.80
C CYS A 31 -1.50 -0.53 -17.39
N ARG A 32 -1.91 0.69 -17.01
CA ARG A 32 -3.12 1.33 -17.57
C ARG A 32 -2.97 1.64 -19.06
N ILE A 33 -1.85 2.20 -19.48
CA ILE A 33 -1.55 2.51 -20.89
C ILE A 33 -1.64 1.25 -21.75
N PHE A 34 -0.95 0.19 -21.39
CA PHE A 34 -0.99 -1.06 -22.16
C PHE A 34 -2.39 -1.67 -22.21
N LYS A 35 -3.19 -1.60 -21.12
CA LYS A 35 -4.60 -1.98 -21.13
C LYS A 35 -5.39 -1.18 -22.14
N GLN A 36 -5.28 0.16 -22.11
CA GLN A 36 -5.99 1.05 -23.03
C GLN A 36 -5.60 0.81 -24.50
N ASP A 37 -4.34 0.43 -24.76
CA ASP A 37 -3.82 0.15 -26.09
C ASP A 37 -4.14 -1.28 -26.57
N GLY A 38 -4.99 -2.02 -25.81
CA GLY A 38 -5.52 -3.32 -26.20
C GLY A 38 -4.65 -4.52 -25.83
N TYR A 39 -3.57 -4.32 -25.08
CA TYR A 39 -2.80 -5.42 -24.51
C TYR A 39 -3.45 -5.98 -23.24
N ARG A 40 -2.91 -7.07 -22.74
CA ARG A 40 -3.32 -7.69 -21.49
C ARG A 40 -2.15 -7.71 -20.50
N PRO A 41 -1.78 -6.54 -19.95
CA PRO A 41 -0.62 -6.42 -19.07
C PRO A 41 -0.85 -7.07 -17.71
N ALA A 42 0.26 -7.38 -17.02
CA ALA A 42 0.24 -7.69 -15.61
C ALA A 42 1.45 -7.07 -14.91
N PRO A 43 1.30 -6.55 -13.68
CA PRO A 43 2.43 -6.09 -12.87
C PRO A 43 3.21 -7.27 -12.29
N PHE A 44 4.50 -7.05 -12.00
CA PHE A 44 5.33 -8.02 -11.30
C PHE A 44 6.38 -7.33 -10.44
N LYS A 45 6.44 -7.66 -9.16
CA LYS A 45 7.53 -7.25 -8.26
C LYS A 45 8.02 -8.48 -7.51
N ALA A 46 9.21 -8.94 -7.82
CA ALA A 46 9.78 -10.19 -7.34
C ALA A 46 9.77 -10.29 -5.80
N GLN A 47 10.18 -9.22 -5.14
CA GLN A 47 10.10 -9.06 -3.69
C GLN A 47 9.64 -7.64 -3.36
N ASN A 48 8.70 -7.55 -2.43
CA ASN A 48 8.26 -6.28 -1.88
C ASN A 48 8.52 -6.22 -0.37
N MET A 49 8.77 -5.03 0.17
CA MET A 49 8.86 -4.79 1.59
C MET A 49 7.85 -3.71 1.96
N ALA A 50 6.72 -4.11 2.54
CA ALA A 50 5.63 -3.21 2.86
C ALA A 50 4.81 -3.70 4.05
N LEU A 51 4.25 -2.76 4.81
CA LEU A 51 3.26 -3.04 5.86
C LEU A 51 1.83 -3.08 5.29
N ASN A 52 1.62 -2.43 4.14
CA ASN A 52 0.35 -2.44 3.44
C ASN A 52 0.22 -3.66 2.55
N SER A 53 -0.83 -4.42 2.76
CA SER A 53 -1.13 -5.62 1.98
C SER A 53 -2.61 -5.68 1.60
N PHE A 54 -2.90 -6.54 0.66
CA PHE A 54 -4.24 -6.80 0.16
C PHE A 54 -4.46 -8.31 0.10
N VAL A 55 -5.72 -8.73 0.05
CA VAL A 55 -6.10 -10.14 -0.05
C VAL A 55 -6.56 -10.44 -1.46
N THR A 56 -5.98 -11.45 -2.11
CA THR A 56 -6.40 -11.89 -3.44
C THR A 56 -7.79 -12.56 -3.39
N PRO A 57 -8.46 -12.75 -4.54
CA PRO A 57 -9.71 -13.51 -4.59
C PRO A 57 -9.62 -14.92 -3.99
N GLU A 58 -8.44 -15.52 -4.01
CA GLU A 58 -8.18 -16.86 -3.45
C GLU A 58 -7.91 -16.84 -1.93
N GLY A 59 -8.00 -15.69 -1.27
CA GLY A 59 -7.73 -15.55 0.15
C GLY A 59 -6.24 -15.57 0.51
N LEU A 60 -5.37 -15.08 -0.39
CA LEU A 60 -3.92 -15.04 -0.21
C LEU A 60 -3.42 -13.59 -0.14
N GLU A 61 -2.33 -13.37 0.57
CA GLU A 61 -1.78 -12.04 0.80
C GLU A 61 -0.80 -11.59 -0.29
N LEU A 62 -0.88 -10.31 -0.72
CA LEU A 62 0.14 -9.68 -1.57
C LEU A 62 0.31 -8.20 -1.18
N GLY A 63 1.39 -7.56 -1.65
CA GLY A 63 1.64 -6.14 -1.44
C GLY A 63 0.55 -5.26 -2.06
N ARG A 64 0.15 -4.18 -1.36
CA ARG A 64 -0.93 -3.27 -1.82
C ARG A 64 -0.59 -2.62 -3.16
N ALA A 65 0.66 -2.22 -3.39
CA ALA A 65 1.07 -1.61 -4.66
C ALA A 65 0.77 -2.52 -5.86
N GLN A 66 0.99 -3.84 -5.74
CA GLN A 66 0.71 -4.78 -6.83
C GLN A 66 -0.78 -5.01 -7.03
N ALA A 67 -1.61 -4.89 -5.97
CA ALA A 67 -3.06 -4.87 -6.11
C ALA A 67 -3.53 -3.64 -6.90
N VAL A 68 -3.04 -2.45 -6.56
CA VAL A 68 -3.30 -1.18 -7.27
C VAL A 68 -2.88 -1.26 -8.74
N GLN A 69 -1.70 -1.82 -9.02
CA GLN A 69 -1.20 -2.00 -10.39
C GLN A 69 -2.02 -3.01 -11.19
N ALA A 70 -2.55 -4.06 -10.53
CA ALA A 70 -3.46 -5.02 -11.14
C ALA A 70 -4.83 -4.37 -11.45
N GLU A 71 -5.36 -3.55 -10.54
CA GLU A 71 -6.55 -2.74 -10.77
C GLU A 71 -6.37 -1.82 -11.98
N ALA A 72 -5.24 -1.10 -12.07
CA ALA A 72 -4.90 -0.27 -13.23
C ALA A 72 -4.83 -1.07 -14.54
N ALA A 73 -4.29 -2.29 -14.49
CA ALA A 73 -4.28 -3.23 -15.60
C ALA A 73 -5.67 -3.82 -15.94
N GLY A 74 -6.66 -3.65 -15.06
CA GLY A 74 -8.02 -4.20 -15.20
C GLY A 74 -8.08 -5.71 -15.09
N ILE A 75 -7.25 -6.30 -14.24
CA ILE A 75 -7.18 -7.73 -13.98
C ILE A 75 -7.25 -7.99 -12.47
N PRO A 76 -7.79 -9.15 -12.04
CA PRO A 76 -7.72 -9.53 -10.64
C PRO A 76 -6.27 -9.74 -10.20
N CYS A 77 -5.95 -9.30 -8.99
CA CYS A 77 -4.62 -9.51 -8.43
C CYS A 77 -4.39 -10.99 -8.08
N HIS A 78 -3.13 -11.41 -8.17
CA HIS A 78 -2.69 -12.79 -7.93
C HIS A 78 -1.31 -12.79 -7.28
N THR A 79 -1.02 -13.77 -6.43
CA THR A 79 0.26 -13.85 -5.70
C THR A 79 1.49 -13.99 -6.59
N ASP A 80 1.35 -14.49 -7.83
CA ASP A 80 2.43 -14.47 -8.80
C ASP A 80 2.91 -13.05 -9.16
N MET A 81 2.09 -12.01 -8.93
CA MET A 81 2.49 -10.61 -9.14
C MET A 81 3.45 -10.09 -8.07
N ASN A 82 3.43 -10.71 -6.87
CA ASN A 82 4.35 -10.42 -5.78
C ASN A 82 4.63 -11.70 -4.98
N PRO A 83 5.50 -12.60 -5.49
CA PRO A 83 5.72 -13.90 -4.87
C PRO A 83 6.36 -13.83 -3.49
N VAL A 84 7.16 -12.79 -3.20
CA VAL A 84 7.80 -12.58 -1.89
C VAL A 84 7.39 -11.23 -1.33
N LEU A 85 6.75 -11.23 -0.14
CA LEU A 85 6.43 -10.03 0.62
C LEU A 85 7.10 -10.09 1.99
N LEU A 86 7.85 -9.04 2.33
CA LEU A 86 8.47 -8.86 3.63
C LEU A 86 7.68 -7.84 4.44
N LYS A 87 7.24 -8.22 5.64
CA LYS A 87 6.55 -7.33 6.58
C LYS A 87 7.44 -7.09 7.78
N PRO A 88 8.08 -5.91 7.90
CA PRO A 88 8.89 -5.58 9.08
C PRO A 88 8.06 -5.72 10.37
N SER A 89 8.54 -6.52 11.31
CA SER A 89 7.94 -6.71 12.64
C SER A 89 8.77 -6.05 13.74
N SER A 90 10.04 -5.75 13.46
CA SER A 90 10.94 -4.98 14.30
C SER A 90 12.03 -4.34 13.44
N ASP A 91 12.97 -3.61 14.08
CA ASP A 91 14.12 -3.02 13.37
C ASP A 91 15.07 -4.07 12.77
N LYS A 92 14.96 -5.34 13.16
CA LYS A 92 15.87 -6.43 12.75
C LYS A 92 15.17 -7.63 12.12
N THR A 93 13.86 -7.74 12.28
CA THR A 93 13.11 -8.93 11.85
C THR A 93 11.97 -8.57 10.92
N SER A 94 11.71 -9.46 9.96
CA SER A 94 10.57 -9.35 9.07
C SER A 94 9.84 -10.69 8.97
N GLN A 95 8.52 -10.65 8.94
CA GLN A 95 7.72 -11.79 8.54
C GLN A 95 7.86 -11.97 7.03
N VAL A 96 8.25 -13.17 6.61
CA VAL A 96 8.37 -13.54 5.19
C VAL A 96 7.09 -14.22 4.75
N ILE A 97 6.49 -13.69 3.70
CA ILE A 97 5.31 -14.23 3.05
C ILE A 97 5.72 -14.70 1.66
N LEU A 98 5.54 -15.98 1.37
CA LEU A 98 5.84 -16.61 0.08
C LEU A 98 4.52 -17.08 -0.55
N HIS A 99 4.26 -16.64 -1.79
CA HIS A 99 3.01 -16.93 -2.52
C HIS A 99 1.76 -16.69 -1.67
N GLY A 100 1.78 -15.58 -0.92
CA GLY A 100 0.65 -15.15 -0.08
C GLY A 100 0.51 -15.88 1.25
N ARG A 101 1.44 -16.77 1.63
CA ARG A 101 1.42 -17.52 2.89
C ARG A 101 2.64 -17.19 3.76
N PRO A 102 2.47 -16.95 5.07
CA PRO A 102 3.60 -16.73 5.97
C PRO A 102 4.43 -18.02 6.10
N ILE A 103 5.74 -17.88 5.94
CA ILE A 103 6.71 -18.98 6.10
C ILE A 103 7.62 -18.77 7.32
N GLY A 104 7.31 -17.80 8.15
CA GLY A 104 7.98 -17.50 9.42
C GLY A 104 8.64 -16.14 9.47
N ASN A 105 9.18 -15.80 10.64
CA ASN A 105 9.95 -14.60 10.87
C ASN A 105 11.43 -14.88 10.57
N LYS A 106 12.08 -13.95 9.89
CA LYS A 106 13.51 -14.05 9.55
C LYS A 106 14.24 -12.80 10.05
N ASP A 107 15.41 -12.99 10.62
CA ASP A 107 16.36 -11.91 10.84
C ASP A 107 16.85 -11.37 9.48
N ALA A 108 16.93 -10.05 9.33
CA ALA A 108 17.29 -9.41 8.07
C ALA A 108 18.68 -9.86 7.59
N TYR A 109 19.65 -10.00 8.49
CA TYR A 109 21.00 -10.44 8.14
C TYR A 109 21.01 -11.89 7.62
N GLN A 110 20.28 -12.79 8.27
CA GLN A 110 20.14 -14.18 7.82
C GLN A 110 19.36 -14.25 6.50
N TYR A 111 18.31 -13.47 6.35
CA TYR A 111 17.51 -13.44 5.12
C TYR A 111 18.36 -13.08 3.90
N PHE A 112 19.10 -11.96 3.97
CA PHE A 112 19.94 -11.53 2.85
C PHE A 112 21.16 -12.43 2.60
N ARG A 113 21.66 -13.17 3.58
CA ARG A 113 22.83 -14.05 3.41
C ARG A 113 22.51 -15.49 3.02
N THR A 114 21.45 -16.09 3.54
CA THR A 114 21.21 -17.53 3.41
C THR A 114 20.01 -17.88 2.55
N VAL A 115 18.93 -17.13 2.61
CA VAL A 115 17.65 -17.50 1.99
C VAL A 115 17.52 -16.99 0.54
N GLY A 116 18.26 -15.95 0.16
CA GLY A 116 18.11 -15.31 -1.14
C GLY A 116 18.73 -16.05 -2.33
N ARG A 117 19.54 -17.08 -2.11
CA ARG A 117 20.43 -17.56 -3.17
C ARG A 117 19.99 -18.78 -3.99
N GLY A 118 19.02 -19.53 -3.58
CA GLY A 118 18.61 -20.74 -4.29
C GLY A 118 17.10 -20.89 -4.41
N GLU A 119 16.45 -21.22 -3.31
CA GLU A 119 15.04 -21.58 -3.29
C GLU A 119 14.10 -20.42 -3.63
N LEU A 120 14.25 -19.24 -2.99
CA LEU A 120 13.39 -18.09 -3.26
C LEU A 120 13.55 -17.57 -4.70
N ARG A 121 14.75 -17.60 -5.25
CA ARG A 121 14.96 -17.21 -6.65
C ARG A 121 14.21 -18.13 -7.60
N GLY A 122 14.23 -19.45 -7.34
CA GLY A 122 13.47 -20.43 -8.10
C GLY A 122 11.97 -20.16 -8.06
N GLU A 123 11.42 -19.87 -6.87
CA GLU A 123 10.01 -19.55 -6.69
C GLU A 123 9.60 -18.24 -7.40
N VAL A 124 10.46 -17.23 -7.35
CA VAL A 124 10.27 -15.95 -8.05
C VAL A 124 10.25 -16.14 -9.57
N HIS A 125 11.22 -16.90 -10.11
CA HIS A 125 11.29 -17.21 -11.54
C HIS A 125 10.05 -18.00 -12.00
N ALA A 126 9.66 -19.02 -11.25
CA ALA A 126 8.47 -19.81 -11.55
C ALA A 126 7.18 -18.98 -11.52
N ALA A 127 7.05 -18.04 -10.57
CA ALA A 127 5.92 -17.11 -10.52
C ALA A 127 5.88 -16.20 -11.75
N PHE A 128 7.04 -15.64 -12.14
CA PHE A 128 7.15 -14.83 -13.36
C PHE A 128 6.75 -15.62 -14.61
N ASP A 129 7.25 -16.84 -14.77
CA ASP A 129 6.94 -17.69 -15.94
C ASP A 129 5.44 -18.01 -16.04
N ARG A 130 4.80 -18.35 -14.89
CA ARG A 130 3.34 -18.55 -14.84
C ARG A 130 2.59 -17.29 -15.23
N LEU A 131 3.01 -16.11 -14.75
CA LEU A 131 2.38 -14.84 -15.06
C LEU A 131 2.57 -14.48 -16.54
N ALA A 132 3.80 -14.59 -17.08
CA ALA A 132 4.14 -14.28 -18.46
C ALA A 132 3.50 -15.23 -19.48
N SER A 133 3.10 -16.44 -19.06
CA SER A 133 2.31 -17.34 -19.91
C SER A 133 0.87 -16.87 -20.13
N ARG A 134 0.32 -16.06 -19.23
CA ARG A 134 -1.09 -15.61 -19.23
C ARG A 134 -1.27 -14.16 -19.69
N TYR A 135 -0.26 -13.31 -19.50
CA TYR A 135 -0.32 -11.87 -19.71
C TYR A 135 0.84 -11.37 -20.57
N ASN A 136 0.62 -10.28 -21.30
CA ASN A 136 1.64 -9.60 -22.11
C ASN A 136 1.24 -8.13 -22.37
N PRO A 137 2.16 -7.18 -22.18
CA PRO A 137 3.47 -7.33 -21.56
C PRO A 137 3.41 -7.53 -20.04
N ILE A 138 4.50 -8.03 -19.43
CA ILE A 138 4.69 -7.95 -18.01
C ILE A 138 5.41 -6.63 -17.69
N VAL A 139 4.87 -5.87 -16.73
CA VAL A 139 5.47 -4.63 -16.24
C VAL A 139 6.11 -4.92 -14.88
N LEU A 140 7.45 -5.01 -14.87
CA LEU A 140 8.20 -5.32 -13.66
C LEU A 140 8.56 -4.03 -12.91
N GLU A 141 8.57 -4.12 -11.59
CA GLU A 141 9.02 -3.07 -10.69
C GLU A 141 10.21 -3.53 -9.86
N GLY A 142 11.29 -2.75 -9.86
CA GLY A 142 12.44 -2.94 -8.97
C GLY A 142 12.18 -2.42 -7.56
N ALA A 143 13.08 -2.72 -6.64
CA ALA A 143 13.04 -2.25 -5.26
C ALA A 143 14.26 -1.37 -4.93
N GLY A 144 14.03 -0.28 -4.19
CA GLY A 144 15.10 0.63 -3.76
C GLY A 144 15.90 1.22 -4.93
N SER A 145 17.22 1.21 -4.79
CA SER A 145 18.20 1.64 -5.79
C SER A 145 18.91 0.45 -6.41
N ILE A 146 19.16 0.51 -7.73
CA ILE A 146 20.06 -0.46 -8.38
C ILE A 146 21.55 -0.24 -8.02
N SER A 147 21.84 0.83 -7.30
CA SER A 147 23.21 1.20 -6.90
C SER A 147 23.64 0.61 -5.56
N GLU A 148 22.82 -0.22 -4.91
CA GLU A 148 23.13 -0.91 -3.66
C GLU A 148 24.09 -2.10 -3.91
N LEU A 149 25.35 -1.79 -4.24
CA LEU A 149 26.36 -2.77 -4.66
C LEU A 149 26.63 -3.86 -3.61
N ASN A 150 26.52 -3.51 -2.33
CA ASN A 150 26.66 -4.43 -1.20
C ASN A 150 25.56 -5.50 -1.13
N LEU A 151 24.41 -5.26 -1.77
CA LEU A 151 23.27 -6.19 -1.83
C LEU A 151 23.17 -6.91 -3.18
N GLN A 152 23.99 -6.57 -4.15
CA GLN A 152 23.87 -7.02 -5.54
C GLN A 152 23.90 -8.55 -5.70
N ASP A 153 24.74 -9.25 -4.93
CA ASP A 153 24.84 -10.70 -4.97
C ASP A 153 23.58 -11.43 -4.43
N SER A 154 22.83 -10.78 -3.52
CA SER A 154 21.61 -11.31 -2.93
C SER A 154 20.34 -10.76 -3.59
N ASP A 155 20.49 -9.84 -4.53
CA ASP A 155 19.38 -9.22 -5.25
C ASP A 155 18.63 -10.26 -6.10
N ILE A 156 17.32 -10.33 -5.89
CA ILE A 156 16.39 -11.14 -6.68
C ILE A 156 15.33 -10.28 -7.36
N VAL A 157 15.43 -8.94 -7.24
CA VAL A 157 14.37 -8.00 -7.61
C VAL A 157 14.75 -7.15 -8.80
N ASN A 158 15.98 -6.61 -8.82
CA ASN A 158 16.39 -5.60 -9.81
C ASN A 158 17.05 -6.25 -11.04
N MET A 159 18.32 -5.94 -11.29
CA MET A 159 19.00 -6.32 -12.54
C MET A 159 19.08 -7.83 -12.76
N PRO A 160 19.27 -8.70 -11.75
CA PRO A 160 19.20 -10.15 -11.97
C PRO A 160 17.83 -10.63 -12.46
N MET A 161 16.73 -10.01 -11.96
CA MET A 161 15.39 -10.34 -12.42
C MET A 161 15.11 -9.79 -13.83
N ALA A 162 15.61 -8.58 -14.13
CA ALA A 162 15.53 -8.00 -15.47
C ALA A 162 16.22 -8.93 -16.51
N ALA A 163 17.41 -9.41 -16.18
CA ALA A 163 18.16 -10.35 -17.05
C ALA A 163 17.40 -11.67 -17.24
N TYR A 164 16.85 -12.26 -16.18
CA TYR A 164 16.05 -13.48 -16.27
C TYR A 164 14.82 -13.30 -17.16
N ALA A 165 14.09 -12.19 -16.96
CA ALA A 165 12.87 -11.90 -17.70
C ALA A 165 13.12 -11.50 -19.18
N GLY A 166 14.36 -11.20 -19.56
CA GLY A 166 14.67 -10.58 -20.85
C GLY A 166 14.04 -9.19 -20.98
N ALA A 167 13.91 -8.47 -19.85
CA ALA A 167 13.22 -7.21 -19.80
C ALA A 167 14.01 -6.05 -20.41
N ARG A 168 13.30 -5.07 -20.97
CA ARG A 168 13.83 -3.74 -21.27
C ARG A 168 13.72 -2.87 -20.03
N VAL A 169 14.84 -2.34 -19.56
CA VAL A 169 14.93 -1.62 -18.30
C VAL A 169 14.89 -0.12 -18.52
N ILE A 170 13.98 0.58 -17.84
CA ILE A 170 13.95 2.04 -17.76
C ILE A 170 14.35 2.45 -16.34
N LEU A 171 15.37 3.30 -16.24
CA LEU A 171 15.82 3.85 -14.97
C LEU A 171 14.99 5.09 -14.62
N VAL A 172 14.35 5.09 -13.47
CA VAL A 172 13.56 6.20 -12.93
C VAL A 172 14.41 7.00 -11.93
N ALA A 173 14.47 8.31 -12.11
CA ALA A 173 15.22 9.21 -11.24
C ALA A 173 14.34 10.37 -10.75
N ASP A 174 14.44 10.70 -9.47
CA ASP A 174 13.76 11.82 -8.83
C ASP A 174 14.60 13.08 -8.94
N ILE A 175 14.08 14.13 -9.61
CA ILE A 175 14.78 15.41 -9.76
C ILE A 175 14.49 16.39 -8.61
N ASP A 176 13.38 16.20 -7.89
CA ASP A 176 12.93 17.11 -6.81
C ASP A 176 13.93 17.15 -5.63
N ARG A 177 14.65 16.05 -5.41
CA ARG A 177 15.69 15.95 -4.36
C ARG A 177 17.04 16.55 -4.74
N GLY A 178 17.25 16.93 -6.01
CA GLY A 178 18.53 17.39 -6.55
C GLY A 178 19.52 16.26 -6.83
N GLY A 179 20.63 16.58 -7.52
CA GLY A 179 21.69 15.64 -7.84
C GLY A 179 21.34 14.57 -8.90
N VAL A 180 20.33 14.80 -9.73
CA VAL A 180 19.82 13.83 -10.71
C VAL A 180 20.90 13.34 -11.70
N PHE A 181 21.81 14.20 -12.13
CA PHE A 181 22.91 13.83 -13.03
C PHE A 181 23.83 12.76 -12.41
N ALA A 182 24.25 12.99 -11.17
CA ALA A 182 25.12 12.06 -10.44
C ALA A 182 24.40 10.74 -10.16
N SER A 183 23.14 10.80 -9.75
CA SER A 183 22.36 9.58 -9.42
C SER A 183 22.09 8.74 -10.67
N VAL A 184 21.72 9.33 -11.80
CA VAL A 184 21.50 8.60 -13.06
C VAL A 184 22.80 8.01 -13.58
N TYR A 185 23.85 8.86 -13.74
CA TYR A 185 25.14 8.40 -14.24
C TYR A 185 25.74 7.30 -13.34
N GLY A 186 25.77 7.55 -12.04
CA GLY A 186 26.27 6.56 -11.07
C GLY A 186 25.50 5.24 -11.12
N SER A 187 24.17 5.31 -11.15
CA SER A 187 23.33 4.11 -11.19
C SER A 187 23.60 3.25 -12.42
N ILE A 188 23.83 3.85 -13.58
CA ILE A 188 24.15 3.13 -14.81
C ILE A 188 25.58 2.60 -14.77
N MET A 189 26.57 3.45 -14.44
CA MET A 189 28.00 3.10 -14.55
C MET A 189 28.47 2.09 -13.51
N LEU A 190 27.78 2.00 -12.38
CA LEU A 190 28.05 1.01 -11.35
C LEU A 190 27.52 -0.40 -11.68
N GLN A 191 26.65 -0.54 -12.70
CA GLN A 191 26.18 -1.87 -13.11
C GLN A 191 27.25 -2.65 -13.87
N LYS A 192 27.14 -3.98 -13.82
CA LYS A 192 27.94 -4.89 -14.65
C LYS A 192 27.67 -4.58 -16.14
N PRO A 193 28.66 -4.76 -17.03
CA PRO A 193 28.49 -4.45 -18.47
C PRO A 193 27.24 -5.11 -19.08
N GLU A 194 27.01 -6.39 -18.81
CA GLU A 194 25.87 -7.15 -19.31
C GLU A 194 24.51 -6.64 -18.82
N TRP A 195 24.46 -5.98 -17.67
CA TRP A 195 23.24 -5.37 -17.14
C TRP A 195 23.03 -3.94 -17.65
N ARG A 196 24.12 -3.20 -17.98
CA ARG A 196 23.99 -1.88 -18.61
C ARG A 196 23.27 -1.96 -19.94
N GLU A 197 23.52 -3.00 -20.72
CA GLU A 197 22.88 -3.25 -22.01
C GLU A 197 21.36 -3.44 -21.92
N LEU A 198 20.84 -3.85 -20.75
CA LEU A 198 19.42 -3.95 -20.49
C LEU A 198 18.76 -2.60 -20.29
N ILE A 199 19.53 -1.57 -19.84
CA ILE A 199 19.00 -0.23 -19.57
C ILE A 199 18.87 0.51 -20.89
N VAL A 200 17.64 0.64 -21.36
CA VAL A 200 17.31 1.19 -22.69
C VAL A 200 16.89 2.66 -22.65
N GLY A 201 16.73 3.24 -21.45
CA GLY A 201 16.38 4.64 -21.29
C GLY A 201 16.19 5.08 -19.84
N VAL A 202 15.97 6.37 -19.68
CA VAL A 202 15.77 7.04 -18.39
C VAL A 202 14.45 7.80 -18.40
N ILE A 203 13.72 7.78 -17.29
CA ILE A 203 12.62 8.71 -17.02
C ILE A 203 13.02 9.57 -15.82
N ILE A 204 13.00 10.89 -16.04
CA ILE A 204 13.17 11.90 -14.98
C ILE A 204 11.79 12.19 -14.41
N ASN A 205 11.58 11.92 -13.14
CA ASN A 205 10.29 12.06 -12.49
C ASN A 205 10.26 13.18 -11.45
N LYS A 206 9.07 13.60 -11.08
CA LYS A 206 8.79 14.64 -10.08
C LYS A 206 9.36 16.00 -10.44
N PHE A 207 9.36 16.34 -11.73
CA PHE A 207 9.82 17.64 -12.19
C PHE A 207 8.88 18.76 -11.71
N ARG A 208 9.47 19.86 -11.25
CA ARG A 208 8.71 21.06 -10.86
C ARG A 208 9.18 22.26 -11.66
N GLY A 209 8.26 23.04 -12.18
CA GLY A 209 8.52 24.24 -12.95
C GLY A 209 8.36 24.05 -14.45
N ASP A 210 9.00 24.90 -15.24
CA ASP A 210 8.92 24.89 -16.70
C ASP A 210 9.85 23.83 -17.30
N LEU A 211 9.26 22.83 -17.98
CA LEU A 211 9.99 21.70 -18.59
C LEU A 211 11.11 22.15 -19.54
N ARG A 212 10.92 23.29 -20.24
CA ARG A 212 11.91 23.85 -21.17
C ARG A 212 13.25 24.17 -20.51
N LEU A 213 13.26 24.42 -19.20
CA LEU A 213 14.49 24.66 -18.44
C LEU A 213 15.39 23.43 -18.32
N PHE A 214 14.85 22.24 -18.63
CA PHE A 214 15.59 20.98 -18.53
C PHE A 214 15.99 20.40 -19.90
N ASP A 215 15.71 21.08 -21.02
CA ASP A 215 16.04 20.57 -22.36
C ASP A 215 17.54 20.35 -22.55
N GLU A 216 18.39 21.30 -22.14
CA GLU A 216 19.85 21.14 -22.15
C GLU A 216 20.30 20.04 -21.18
N GLY A 217 19.67 19.95 -20.03
CA GLY A 217 19.93 18.91 -19.04
C GLY A 217 19.60 17.50 -19.57
N ARG A 218 18.52 17.35 -20.32
CA ARG A 218 18.16 16.12 -21.02
C ARG A 218 19.26 15.69 -21.99
N GLN A 219 19.68 16.58 -22.87
CA GLN A 219 20.75 16.32 -23.87
C GLN A 219 22.06 15.94 -23.18
N LEU A 220 22.42 16.64 -22.10
CA LEU A 220 23.61 16.33 -21.32
C LEU A 220 23.57 14.96 -20.69
N LEU A 221 22.44 14.56 -20.11
CA LEU A 221 22.25 13.20 -19.55
C LEU A 221 22.40 12.13 -20.63
N GLU A 222 21.76 12.31 -21.78
CA GLU A 222 21.87 11.39 -22.92
C GLU A 222 23.32 11.22 -23.38
N SER A 223 24.04 12.34 -23.49
CA SER A 223 25.47 12.34 -23.86
C SER A 223 26.36 11.64 -22.84
N LEU A 224 26.11 11.86 -21.54
CA LEU A 224 26.89 11.26 -20.44
C LEU A 224 26.62 9.78 -20.28
N CYS A 225 25.37 9.36 -20.41
CA CYS A 225 24.93 8.02 -20.08
C CYS A 225 24.87 7.07 -21.29
N GLY A 226 24.83 7.61 -22.51
CA GLY A 226 24.70 6.82 -23.74
C GLY A 226 23.34 6.17 -23.94
N VAL A 227 22.32 6.59 -23.18
CA VAL A 227 20.94 6.11 -23.26
C VAL A 227 19.97 7.30 -23.35
N PRO A 228 18.82 7.16 -24.06
CA PRO A 228 17.89 8.26 -24.22
C PRO A 228 17.14 8.58 -22.92
N VAL A 229 16.80 9.86 -22.72
CA VAL A 229 15.79 10.29 -21.73
C VAL A 229 14.42 10.18 -22.38
N LEU A 230 13.70 9.12 -22.04
CA LEU A 230 12.39 8.76 -22.61
C LEU A 230 11.24 9.63 -22.09
N GLY A 231 11.47 10.42 -21.07
CA GLY A 231 10.47 11.33 -20.55
C GLY A 231 10.97 12.18 -19.38
N VAL A 232 10.36 13.35 -19.25
CA VAL A 232 10.47 14.21 -18.07
C VAL A 232 9.06 14.42 -17.54
N VAL A 233 8.73 13.73 -16.45
CA VAL A 233 7.37 13.66 -15.89
C VAL A 233 7.23 14.72 -14.80
N PRO A 234 6.32 15.69 -14.96
CA PRO A 234 6.01 16.66 -13.92
C PRO A 234 5.48 16.00 -12.64
N TYR A 235 5.64 16.70 -11.54
CA TYR A 235 5.06 16.29 -10.27
C TYR A 235 3.52 16.24 -10.39
N ILE A 236 2.95 15.09 -10.03
CA ILE A 236 1.51 14.84 -10.17
C ILE A 236 0.81 15.29 -8.89
N ASN A 237 -0.06 16.31 -9.00
CA ASN A 237 -0.77 16.88 -7.84
C ASN A 237 -2.25 16.47 -7.77
N ASP A 238 -2.83 16.07 -8.90
CA ASP A 238 -4.28 15.88 -9.10
C ASP A 238 -4.66 14.42 -9.40
N VAL A 239 -3.74 13.50 -9.16
CA VAL A 239 -3.96 12.06 -9.26
C VAL A 239 -3.83 11.45 -7.87
N HIS A 240 -4.91 10.84 -7.42
CA HIS A 240 -5.01 10.21 -6.11
C HIS A 240 -4.96 8.69 -6.27
N ILE A 241 -3.77 8.14 -6.24
CA ILE A 241 -3.52 6.69 -6.25
C ILE A 241 -2.88 6.33 -4.91
N GLU A 242 -3.34 5.22 -4.33
CA GLU A 242 -2.86 4.76 -3.04
C GLU A 242 -1.35 4.52 -3.06
N GLU A 243 -0.64 5.17 -2.15
CA GLU A 243 0.80 5.04 -2.00
C GLU A 243 1.15 3.85 -1.09
N GLU A 244 2.35 3.30 -1.26
CA GLU A 244 2.82 2.16 -0.47
C GLU A 244 3.49 2.59 0.84
N ASP A 245 4.15 3.76 0.85
CA ASP A 245 5.00 4.21 1.95
C ASP A 245 4.28 5.15 2.93
N SER A 246 4.28 4.77 4.22
CA SER A 246 3.75 5.59 5.32
C SER A 246 4.59 6.84 5.65
N VAL A 247 5.79 6.98 5.07
CA VAL A 247 6.69 8.14 5.32
C VAL A 247 6.05 9.46 4.90
N ALA A 248 5.17 9.45 3.91
CA ALA A 248 4.44 10.64 3.47
C ALA A 248 3.39 11.13 4.49
N LEU A 249 2.90 10.24 5.36
CA LEU A 249 1.84 10.56 6.33
C LEU A 249 2.28 11.56 7.41
N SER A 250 3.55 11.53 7.80
CA SER A 250 4.09 12.39 8.87
C SER A 250 4.37 13.84 8.46
N LYS A 251 4.28 14.18 7.16
CA LYS A 251 4.65 15.51 6.64
C LYS A 251 3.50 16.48 6.48
N ARG A 252 2.25 16.05 6.73
CA ARG A 252 1.07 16.92 6.60
C ARG A 252 0.90 17.74 7.88
N ALA A 253 0.95 19.08 7.74
CA ALA A 253 0.67 19.99 8.85
C ALA A 253 -0.79 19.88 9.27
N PHE A 254 -1.03 19.78 10.59
CA PHE A 254 -2.37 19.76 11.16
C PHE A 254 -2.93 21.18 11.33
N SER A 255 -4.17 21.37 10.91
CA SER A 255 -5.05 22.43 11.41
C SER A 255 -6.49 21.95 11.27
N ALA A 256 -7.26 21.90 12.37
CA ALA A 256 -8.68 21.58 12.31
C ALA A 256 -9.40 22.50 11.30
N GLN A 257 -10.24 21.93 10.45
CA GLN A 257 -11.03 22.68 9.47
C GLN A 257 -12.45 22.91 9.98
N GLN A 258 -12.83 24.17 10.07
CA GLN A 258 -14.21 24.54 10.43
C GLN A 258 -15.17 24.17 9.28
N GLY A 259 -16.33 23.63 9.61
CA GLY A 259 -17.33 23.20 8.62
C GLY A 259 -17.14 21.76 8.11
N LYS A 260 -16.05 21.10 8.47
CA LYS A 260 -15.80 19.69 8.16
C LYS A 260 -15.80 18.81 9.42
N VAL A 261 -15.99 17.51 9.26
CA VAL A 261 -15.74 16.54 10.31
C VAL A 261 -14.23 16.25 10.35
N ASN A 262 -13.61 16.57 11.48
CA ASN A 262 -12.18 16.39 11.69
C ASN A 262 -11.91 14.97 12.16
N VAL A 263 -11.26 14.17 11.32
CA VAL A 263 -10.94 12.76 11.59
C VAL A 263 -9.44 12.61 11.82
N ALA A 264 -9.07 12.22 13.04
CA ALA A 264 -7.67 11.92 13.38
C ALA A 264 -7.42 10.42 13.26
N VAL A 265 -6.48 10.02 12.41
CA VAL A 265 -5.92 8.68 12.40
C VAL A 265 -4.67 8.67 13.27
N VAL A 266 -4.64 7.80 14.27
CA VAL A 266 -3.51 7.68 15.20
C VAL A 266 -2.28 7.18 14.44
N LEU A 267 -1.20 7.95 14.43
CA LEU A 267 0.04 7.59 13.74
C LEU A 267 0.83 6.57 14.59
N LEU A 268 0.64 5.28 14.29
CA LEU A 268 1.36 4.18 14.90
C LEU A 268 2.73 3.98 14.24
N ARG A 269 3.71 3.48 15.00
CA ARG A 269 5.04 3.15 14.46
C ARG A 269 4.97 2.03 13.42
N TYR A 270 4.16 1.01 13.68
CA TYR A 270 3.95 -0.14 12.81
C TYR A 270 2.58 -0.10 12.14
N ILE A 271 2.11 1.11 11.78
CA ILE A 271 0.84 1.28 11.06
C ILE A 271 0.81 0.39 9.83
N SER A 272 -0.28 -0.33 9.65
CA SER A 272 -0.50 -1.21 8.50
C SER A 272 -1.83 -0.91 7.84
N ASN A 273 -1.92 -1.15 6.53
CA ASN A 273 -3.13 -0.97 5.73
C ASN A 273 -3.75 0.44 5.88
N TYR A 274 -2.91 1.49 5.95
CA TYR A 274 -3.40 2.87 6.04
C TYR A 274 -4.20 3.31 4.80
N THR A 275 -4.16 2.53 3.74
CA THR A 275 -5.02 2.71 2.56
C THR A 275 -6.51 2.53 2.86
N ASP A 276 -6.88 1.94 4.00
CA ASP A 276 -8.26 1.89 4.50
C ASP A 276 -8.91 3.28 4.60
N PHE A 277 -8.11 4.33 4.71
CA PHE A 277 -8.61 5.71 4.90
C PHE A 277 -8.70 6.50 3.60
N ALA A 278 -8.22 5.95 2.47
CA ALA A 278 -8.12 6.66 1.20
C ALA A 278 -9.49 7.17 0.69
N ARG A 279 -10.56 6.37 0.85
CA ARG A 279 -11.92 6.80 0.50
C ARG A 279 -12.41 7.95 1.39
N LEU A 280 -12.12 7.89 2.68
CA LEU A 280 -12.53 8.92 3.64
C LEU A 280 -11.74 10.23 3.43
N GLU A 281 -10.48 10.16 2.98
CA GLU A 281 -9.67 11.33 2.59
C GLU A 281 -10.27 12.09 1.39
N GLN A 282 -11.00 11.40 0.52
CA GLN A 282 -11.64 11.99 -0.67
C GLN A 282 -13.04 12.55 -0.39
N ASP A 283 -13.59 12.34 0.81
CA ASP A 283 -14.91 12.85 1.16
C ASP A 283 -14.81 14.34 1.51
N GLU A 284 -15.47 15.18 0.74
CA GLU A 284 -15.42 16.64 0.92
C GLU A 284 -15.96 17.11 2.29
N ARG A 285 -16.77 16.28 2.94
CA ARG A 285 -17.33 16.52 4.30
C ARG A 285 -16.30 16.30 5.38
N VAL A 286 -15.17 15.63 5.07
CA VAL A 286 -14.16 15.18 6.02
C VAL A 286 -12.87 15.98 5.86
N HIS A 287 -12.21 16.23 6.98
CA HIS A 287 -10.81 16.62 7.03
C HIS A 287 -10.05 15.57 7.81
N LEU A 288 -9.34 14.68 7.07
CA LEU A 288 -8.57 13.59 7.64
C LEU A 288 -7.10 13.99 7.81
N PHE A 289 -6.53 13.68 8.98
CA PHE A 289 -5.12 13.92 9.29
C PHE A 289 -4.55 12.78 10.15
N TYR A 290 -3.23 12.60 10.09
CA TYR A 290 -2.51 11.58 10.85
C TYR A 290 -1.73 12.26 11.97
N THR A 291 -1.89 11.77 13.21
CA THR A 291 -1.20 12.37 14.36
C THR A 291 -1.01 11.39 15.53
N ASN A 292 0.04 11.63 16.32
CA ASN A 292 0.22 11.10 17.67
C ASN A 292 0.36 12.24 18.70
N ASN A 293 0.02 13.46 18.33
CA ASN A 293 0.01 14.62 19.22
C ASN A 293 -1.30 14.67 20.01
N VAL A 294 -1.17 14.71 21.34
CA VAL A 294 -2.31 14.70 22.27
C VAL A 294 -3.23 15.91 22.08
N GLU A 295 -2.68 17.09 21.78
CA GLU A 295 -3.44 18.32 21.59
C GLU A 295 -4.26 18.27 20.29
N GLU A 296 -3.69 17.72 19.23
CA GLU A 296 -4.36 17.56 17.94
C GLU A 296 -5.50 16.53 18.04
N LEU A 297 -5.30 15.41 18.75
CA LEU A 297 -6.35 14.43 19.02
C LEU A 297 -7.55 15.03 19.77
N GLN A 298 -7.34 16.03 20.62
CA GLN A 298 -8.43 16.72 21.32
C GLN A 298 -9.30 17.56 20.38
N GLN A 299 -8.80 17.94 19.21
CA GLN A 299 -9.55 18.75 18.23
C GLN A 299 -10.32 17.89 17.24
N ALA A 300 -10.03 16.59 17.16
CA ALA A 300 -10.75 15.67 16.29
C ALA A 300 -12.19 15.45 16.77
N ASP A 301 -13.09 15.21 15.84
CA ASP A 301 -14.46 14.75 16.07
C ASP A 301 -14.51 13.23 16.17
N ILE A 302 -13.71 12.58 15.32
CA ILE A 302 -13.56 11.13 15.22
C ILE A 302 -12.08 10.78 15.37
N ILE A 303 -11.77 9.78 16.18
CA ILE A 303 -10.42 9.24 16.30
C ILE A 303 -10.42 7.79 15.79
N ILE A 304 -9.57 7.51 14.82
CA ILE A 304 -9.38 6.15 14.28
C ILE A 304 -8.06 5.60 14.79
N VAL A 305 -8.11 4.43 15.44
CA VAL A 305 -6.94 3.62 15.77
C VAL A 305 -6.77 2.59 14.65
N PRO A 306 -5.74 2.73 13.81
CA PRO A 306 -5.60 1.92 12.59
C PRO A 306 -5.05 0.53 12.87
N GLY A 307 -4.90 -0.28 11.81
CA GLY A 307 -4.19 -1.53 11.85
C GLY A 307 -2.72 -1.38 12.26
N SER A 308 -2.21 -2.38 12.94
CA SER A 308 -0.80 -2.47 13.36
C SER A 308 -0.21 -3.82 13.01
N LYS A 309 1.06 -3.83 12.58
CA LYS A 309 1.83 -5.08 12.40
C LYS A 309 2.42 -5.59 13.71
N SER A 310 2.51 -4.75 14.73
CA SER A 310 3.02 -5.09 16.07
C SER A 310 2.15 -4.42 17.13
N THR A 311 0.98 -5.00 17.37
CA THR A 311 -0.09 -4.44 18.20
C THR A 311 0.36 -4.15 19.62
N LEU A 312 1.06 -5.09 20.26
CA LEU A 312 1.55 -4.92 21.61
C LEU A 312 2.62 -3.83 21.70
N SER A 313 3.53 -3.73 20.73
CA SER A 313 4.56 -2.69 20.70
C SER A 313 3.95 -1.30 20.54
N ASP A 314 2.98 -1.16 19.61
CA ASP A 314 2.28 0.11 19.40
C ASP A 314 1.42 0.48 20.61
N LEU A 315 0.71 -0.47 21.22
CA LEU A 315 -0.05 -0.24 22.46
C LEU A 315 0.83 0.24 23.61
N TYR A 316 2.04 -0.35 23.76
CA TYR A 316 3.03 0.08 24.75
C TYR A 316 3.45 1.53 24.51
N GLU A 317 3.77 1.89 23.25
CA GLU A 317 4.16 3.26 22.90
C GLU A 317 3.02 4.26 23.11
N LEU A 318 1.78 3.93 22.74
CA LEU A 318 0.61 4.78 22.98
C LEU A 318 0.39 5.06 24.46
N ARG A 319 0.69 4.09 25.33
CA ARG A 319 0.61 4.28 26.78
C ARG A 319 1.73 5.18 27.31
N ARG A 320 2.94 5.00 26.77
CA ARG A 320 4.14 5.74 27.19
C ARG A 320 4.10 7.21 26.79
N ASN A 321 3.60 7.54 25.62
CA ASN A 321 3.56 8.89 25.06
C ASN A 321 2.26 9.68 25.41
N GLY A 322 1.32 9.05 26.14
CA GLY A 322 0.10 9.69 26.60
C GLY A 322 -1.06 9.68 25.61
N VAL A 323 -0.87 9.17 24.39
CA VAL A 323 -1.92 9.06 23.34
C VAL A 323 -3.05 8.15 23.80
N ALA A 324 -2.75 7.02 24.46
CA ALA A 324 -3.75 6.12 25.02
C ALA A 324 -4.72 6.86 25.95
N GLN A 325 -4.19 7.71 26.85
CA GLN A 325 -5.02 8.52 27.76
C GLN A 325 -5.82 9.61 27.03
N ALA A 326 -5.27 10.17 25.94
CA ALA A 326 -5.98 11.13 25.11
C ALA A 326 -7.20 10.50 24.42
N ILE A 327 -7.05 9.29 23.87
CA ILE A 327 -8.14 8.51 23.24
C ILE A 327 -9.23 8.21 24.28
N ILE A 328 -8.86 7.73 25.48
CA ILE A 328 -9.82 7.44 26.56
C ILE A 328 -10.57 8.70 26.98
N ARG A 329 -9.89 9.84 27.12
CA ARG A 329 -10.53 11.12 27.44
C ARG A 329 -11.47 11.58 26.33
N ALA A 330 -11.08 11.44 25.07
CA ALA A 330 -11.91 11.80 23.92
C ALA A 330 -13.21 10.97 23.89
N HIS A 331 -13.12 9.66 24.11
CA HIS A 331 -14.29 8.79 24.23
C HIS A 331 -15.22 9.23 25.37
N ARG A 332 -14.67 9.53 26.56
CA ARG A 332 -15.47 10.04 27.72
C ARG A 332 -16.11 11.40 27.45
N ALA A 333 -15.54 12.19 26.55
CA ALA A 333 -16.10 13.45 26.09
C ALA A 333 -17.15 13.26 24.96
N GLY A 334 -17.52 12.04 24.62
CA GLY A 334 -18.55 11.72 23.61
C GLY A 334 -18.04 11.75 22.17
N LYS A 335 -16.72 11.75 21.94
CA LYS A 335 -16.16 11.66 20.60
C LYS A 335 -16.23 10.23 20.07
N THR A 336 -16.37 10.10 18.76
CA THR A 336 -16.42 8.79 18.10
C THR A 336 -15.03 8.18 18.02
N ILE A 337 -14.90 6.91 18.41
CA ILE A 337 -13.68 6.12 18.34
C ILE A 337 -13.93 4.90 17.46
N LEU A 338 -13.08 4.70 16.44
CA LEU A 338 -13.10 3.53 15.56
C LEU A 338 -11.77 2.80 15.65
N GLY A 339 -11.79 1.49 15.88
CA GLY A 339 -10.61 0.62 15.81
C GLY A 339 -10.68 -0.32 14.62
N ILE A 340 -9.62 -0.40 13.81
CA ILE A 340 -9.53 -1.33 12.69
C ILE A 340 -8.40 -2.31 12.94
N CYS A 341 -8.66 -3.62 12.85
CA CYS A 341 -7.70 -4.71 12.99
C CYS A 341 -6.87 -4.60 14.30
N GLY A 342 -5.58 -4.26 14.24
CA GLY A 342 -4.77 -4.00 15.43
C GLY A 342 -5.36 -2.91 16.33
N GLY A 343 -5.95 -1.87 15.74
CA GLY A 343 -6.67 -0.83 16.47
C GLY A 343 -7.89 -1.36 17.23
N TYR A 344 -8.65 -2.28 16.64
CA TYR A 344 -9.76 -2.97 17.31
C TYR A 344 -9.27 -3.72 18.55
N GLN A 345 -8.13 -4.45 18.41
CA GLN A 345 -7.51 -5.15 19.53
C GLN A 345 -7.06 -4.20 20.64
N ILE A 346 -6.43 -3.07 20.27
CA ILE A 346 -5.97 -2.02 21.19
C ILE A 346 -7.13 -1.44 22.01
N LEU A 347 -8.30 -1.24 21.39
CA LEU A 347 -9.50 -0.72 22.09
C LEU A 347 -10.07 -1.69 23.12
N GLY A 348 -9.71 -2.98 23.06
CA GLY A 348 -10.19 -4.03 23.97
C GLY A 348 -9.74 -3.89 25.41
N GLN A 349 -10.10 -4.87 26.22
CA GLN A 349 -9.70 -4.98 27.62
C GLN A 349 -8.25 -5.42 27.77
N GLU A 350 -7.81 -6.32 26.88
CA GLU A 350 -6.53 -6.97 26.96
C GLU A 350 -6.08 -7.50 25.60
N VAL A 351 -4.74 -7.45 25.36
CA VAL A 351 -4.06 -8.17 24.27
C VAL A 351 -3.03 -9.10 24.88
N TYR A 352 -3.08 -10.37 24.51
CA TYR A 352 -2.24 -11.46 25.01
C TYR A 352 -1.57 -12.20 23.86
N ASP A 353 -0.25 -12.32 23.89
CA ASP A 353 0.60 -13.01 22.90
C ASP A 353 1.46 -14.07 23.61
N PRO A 354 0.87 -15.26 23.90
CA PRO A 354 1.56 -16.29 24.67
C PRO A 354 2.76 -16.89 23.95
N ASP A 355 2.70 -16.91 22.62
CA ASP A 355 3.70 -17.58 21.77
C ASP A 355 4.72 -16.60 21.17
N GLY A 356 4.64 -15.30 21.50
CA GLY A 356 5.54 -14.27 20.96
C GLY A 356 5.43 -14.09 19.44
N VAL A 357 4.20 -14.18 18.92
CA VAL A 357 3.90 -14.09 17.49
C VAL A 357 4.30 -12.74 16.90
N GLU A 358 4.09 -11.66 17.68
CA GLU A 358 4.42 -10.28 17.27
C GLU A 358 5.72 -9.74 17.91
N GLY A 359 6.30 -10.43 18.91
CA GLY A 359 7.55 -10.00 19.55
C GLY A 359 7.69 -10.43 21.01
N ASP A 360 8.47 -9.68 21.79
CA ASP A 360 8.86 -10.06 23.16
C ASP A 360 7.79 -9.70 24.21
N LEU A 361 6.85 -8.81 23.89
CA LEU A 361 5.78 -8.42 24.79
C LEU A 361 4.65 -9.46 24.76
N THR A 362 4.41 -10.10 25.88
CA THR A 362 3.44 -11.21 25.95
C THR A 362 2.05 -10.79 26.38
N ARG A 363 1.88 -9.64 27.06
CA ARG A 363 0.58 -9.22 27.59
C ARG A 363 0.55 -7.74 27.94
N LEU A 364 -0.49 -7.02 27.50
CA LEU A 364 -0.78 -5.67 27.93
C LEU A 364 -2.28 -5.45 28.09
N PRO A 365 -2.72 -4.65 29.07
CA PRO A 365 -4.09 -4.19 29.12
C PRO A 365 -4.37 -3.27 27.91
N GLY A 366 -5.48 -3.48 27.22
CA GLY A 366 -5.97 -2.59 26.17
C GLY A 366 -6.45 -1.25 26.70
N LEU A 367 -7.15 -0.45 25.90
CA LEU A 367 -7.72 0.84 26.36
C LEU A 367 -8.99 0.67 27.16
N GLY A 368 -9.62 -0.52 27.16
CA GLY A 368 -10.83 -0.82 27.90
C GLY A 368 -12.10 -0.15 27.37
N LEU A 369 -12.11 0.24 26.10
CA LEU A 369 -13.22 0.93 25.47
C LEU A 369 -14.22 -0.05 24.83
N LEU A 370 -13.74 -1.23 24.40
CA LEU A 370 -14.54 -2.32 23.88
C LEU A 370 -14.44 -3.54 24.81
N PRO A 371 -15.53 -4.30 24.99
CA PRO A 371 -15.55 -5.46 25.88
C PRO A 371 -15.01 -6.71 25.19
N ILE A 372 -13.83 -6.61 24.61
CA ILE A 372 -13.16 -7.75 23.97
C ILE A 372 -11.80 -8.00 24.60
N ALA A 373 -11.40 -9.26 24.64
CA ALA A 373 -10.04 -9.69 24.93
C ALA A 373 -9.48 -10.41 23.70
N THR A 374 -8.25 -10.07 23.33
CA THR A 374 -7.59 -10.62 22.14
C THR A 374 -6.44 -11.54 22.56
N GLU A 375 -6.39 -12.72 21.97
CA GLU A 375 -5.25 -13.64 22.01
C GLU A 375 -4.62 -13.73 20.62
N MET A 376 -3.32 -13.47 20.54
CA MET A 376 -2.56 -13.62 19.30
C MET A 376 -2.35 -15.10 19.01
N ALA A 377 -2.52 -15.51 17.77
CA ALA A 377 -2.39 -16.90 17.32
C ALA A 377 -1.41 -16.99 16.15
N ALA A 378 -0.68 -18.10 16.06
CA ALA A 378 0.26 -18.34 14.95
C ALA A 378 -0.46 -18.48 13.60
N GLU A 379 -1.71 -18.93 13.62
CA GLU A 379 -2.53 -19.07 12.41
C GLU A 379 -3.09 -17.70 11.99
N LYS A 380 -2.75 -17.29 10.79
CA LYS A 380 -3.20 -16.05 10.18
C LYS A 380 -4.52 -16.22 9.45
N VAL A 381 -5.50 -15.38 9.74
CA VAL A 381 -6.72 -15.25 8.94
C VAL A 381 -6.40 -14.35 7.76
N THR A 382 -6.72 -14.80 6.54
CA THR A 382 -6.57 -14.02 5.31
C THR A 382 -7.73 -14.43 4.40
N THR A 383 -8.72 -13.54 4.23
CA THR A 383 -9.94 -13.86 3.47
C THR A 383 -10.60 -12.60 2.91
N GLN A 384 -11.17 -12.71 1.72
CA GLN A 384 -12.14 -11.72 1.23
C GLN A 384 -13.43 -11.84 2.05
N ALA A 385 -14.09 -10.73 2.31
CA ALA A 385 -15.25 -10.63 3.13
C ALA A 385 -16.41 -9.95 2.40
N THR A 386 -17.60 -10.55 2.53
CA THR A 386 -18.87 -9.93 2.16
C THR A 386 -19.74 -9.91 3.41
N PHE A 387 -20.38 -8.78 3.67
CA PHE A 387 -21.12 -8.57 4.92
C PHE A 387 -22.23 -7.52 4.74
N THR A 388 -23.08 -7.39 5.75
CA THR A 388 -24.02 -6.27 5.91
C THR A 388 -23.80 -5.60 7.27
N LEU A 389 -24.04 -4.31 7.38
CA LEU A 389 -24.10 -3.66 8.69
C LEU A 389 -25.32 -4.15 9.45
N ILE A 390 -25.20 -4.32 10.77
CA ILE A 390 -26.38 -4.64 11.60
C ILE A 390 -27.43 -3.54 11.44
N GLY A 391 -28.66 -3.96 11.11
CA GLY A 391 -29.78 -3.07 10.80
C GLY A 391 -29.87 -2.60 9.34
N SER A 392 -29.07 -3.17 8.43
CA SER A 392 -29.10 -2.87 7.00
C SER A 392 -29.01 -4.16 6.17
N ASP A 393 -29.68 -4.16 5.00
CA ASP A 393 -29.60 -5.24 4.00
C ASP A 393 -28.65 -4.87 2.83
N VAL A 394 -27.96 -3.72 2.90
CA VAL A 394 -27.06 -3.29 1.83
C VAL A 394 -25.77 -4.14 1.88
N PRO A 395 -25.44 -4.85 0.78
CA PRO A 395 -24.24 -5.66 0.74
C PRO A 395 -22.99 -4.79 0.71
N CYS A 396 -22.04 -5.16 1.57
CA CYS A 396 -20.73 -4.54 1.71
C CYS A 396 -19.62 -5.54 1.39
N SER A 397 -18.45 -5.02 1.04
CA SER A 397 -17.26 -5.84 0.80
C SER A 397 -16.05 -5.31 1.55
N GLY A 398 -15.12 -6.21 1.83
CA GLY A 398 -13.86 -5.91 2.51
C GLY A 398 -13.00 -7.16 2.58
N TYR A 399 -12.06 -7.19 3.49
CA TYR A 399 -11.21 -8.37 3.73
C TYR A 399 -10.73 -8.41 5.18
N GLU A 400 -10.44 -9.61 5.67
CA GLU A 400 -9.81 -9.84 6.97
C GLU A 400 -8.35 -10.27 6.74
N ILE A 401 -7.42 -9.69 7.51
CA ILE A 401 -6.01 -10.05 7.50
C ILE A 401 -5.40 -9.81 8.88
N HIS A 402 -5.45 -10.80 9.76
CA HIS A 402 -5.04 -10.67 11.15
C HIS A 402 -4.55 -11.99 11.76
N MET A 403 -3.87 -11.92 12.89
CA MET A 403 -3.39 -13.06 13.68
C MET A 403 -4.09 -13.15 15.03
N GLY A 404 -4.74 -12.10 15.52
CA GLY A 404 -5.45 -12.07 16.76
C GLY A 404 -6.85 -12.73 16.67
N ARG A 405 -7.27 -13.37 17.74
CA ARG A 405 -8.63 -13.89 17.95
C ARG A 405 -9.26 -13.13 19.11
N SER A 406 -10.25 -12.29 18.80
CA SER A 406 -10.96 -11.52 19.81
C SER A 406 -12.24 -12.22 20.24
N ARG A 407 -12.51 -12.20 21.53
CA ARG A 407 -13.74 -12.71 22.13
C ARG A 407 -14.35 -11.66 23.04
N VAL A 408 -15.68 -11.61 23.11
CA VAL A 408 -16.37 -10.74 24.06
C VAL A 408 -16.09 -11.24 25.48
N VAL A 409 -15.81 -10.31 26.38
CA VAL A 409 -15.65 -10.59 27.80
C VAL A 409 -17.03 -10.60 28.45
N ASP A 410 -17.32 -11.62 29.25
CA ASP A 410 -18.62 -11.78 29.93
C ASP A 410 -18.97 -10.58 30.82
N GLY A 411 -20.26 -10.24 30.86
CA GLY A 411 -20.80 -9.21 31.74
C GLY A 411 -20.79 -7.77 31.14
N PHE A 412 -20.42 -7.61 29.87
CA PHE A 412 -20.51 -6.34 29.15
C PHE A 412 -21.61 -6.37 28.10
N ASP A 413 -22.27 -5.24 27.92
CA ASP A 413 -23.24 -5.02 26.83
C ASP A 413 -22.50 -4.50 25.59
N ALA A 414 -22.47 -5.32 24.54
CA ALA A 414 -21.87 -4.97 23.26
C ALA A 414 -22.73 -5.49 22.13
N SER A 415 -22.98 -4.66 21.14
CA SER A 415 -23.73 -5.04 19.94
C SER A 415 -22.77 -5.39 18.81
N PRO A 416 -23.03 -6.43 18.01
CA PRO A 416 -22.22 -6.69 16.82
C PRO A 416 -22.32 -5.54 15.82
N LEU A 417 -21.24 -5.32 15.07
CA LEU A 417 -21.17 -4.25 14.08
C LEU A 417 -21.71 -4.71 12.72
N VAL A 418 -21.34 -5.92 12.31
CA VAL A 418 -21.70 -6.48 11.01
C VAL A 418 -22.13 -7.94 11.13
N GLN A 419 -22.90 -8.41 10.13
CA GLN A 419 -23.18 -9.80 9.87
C GLN A 419 -22.48 -10.22 8.58
N MET A 420 -21.59 -11.20 8.69
CA MET A 420 -20.88 -11.79 7.57
C MET A 420 -21.78 -12.67 6.72
N SER A 421 -21.45 -12.86 5.44
CA SER A 421 -22.23 -13.73 4.53
C SER A 421 -22.30 -15.20 4.96
N ASP A 422 -21.35 -15.67 5.79
CA ASP A 422 -21.36 -17.00 6.40
C ASP A 422 -22.23 -17.09 7.68
N GLY A 423 -22.89 -16.00 8.07
CA GLY A 423 -23.74 -15.88 9.26
C GLY A 423 -23.00 -15.51 10.54
N ARG A 424 -21.68 -15.43 10.54
CA ARG A 424 -20.85 -15.00 11.66
C ARG A 424 -21.10 -13.51 11.96
N LEU A 425 -21.13 -13.15 13.22
CA LEU A 425 -21.12 -11.75 13.68
C LEU A 425 -19.69 -11.29 13.88
N GLU A 426 -19.36 -10.10 13.37
CA GLU A 426 -18.02 -9.57 13.45
C GLU A 426 -18.04 -8.07 13.86
N GLY A 427 -16.97 -7.66 14.58
CA GLY A 427 -16.86 -6.34 15.11
C GLY A 427 -17.87 -6.05 16.22
N TYR A 428 -17.57 -5.08 17.08
CA TYR A 428 -18.46 -4.72 18.18
C TYR A 428 -18.55 -3.22 18.37
N CYS A 429 -19.74 -2.79 18.84
CA CYS A 429 -20.03 -1.41 19.23
C CYS A 429 -20.38 -1.35 20.70
N VAL A 430 -19.97 -0.27 21.38
CA VAL A 430 -20.46 0.14 22.69
C VAL A 430 -21.10 1.52 22.54
N GLY A 431 -22.42 1.58 22.64
CA GLY A 431 -23.17 2.77 22.25
C GLY A 431 -22.95 3.15 20.78
N ASP A 432 -23.14 4.44 20.49
CA ASP A 432 -23.01 4.97 19.12
C ASP A 432 -21.63 5.56 18.82
N HIS A 433 -20.73 5.60 19.82
CA HIS A 433 -19.49 6.36 19.76
C HIS A 433 -18.21 5.52 19.85
N CYS A 434 -18.31 4.21 20.09
CA CYS A 434 -17.14 3.34 20.10
C CYS A 434 -17.41 2.08 19.32
N MET A 435 -16.61 1.82 18.31
CA MET A 435 -16.74 0.63 17.45
C MET A 435 -15.38 0.12 17.01
N GLY A 436 -15.34 -1.17 16.68
CA GLY A 436 -14.13 -1.77 16.13
C GLY A 436 -14.42 -3.06 15.38
N THR A 437 -13.55 -3.38 14.42
CA THR A 437 -13.73 -4.50 13.49
C THR A 437 -12.37 -5.00 12.98
N TYR A 438 -12.32 -6.26 12.54
CA TYR A 438 -11.18 -6.79 11.77
C TYR A 438 -11.26 -6.47 10.27
N LEU A 439 -12.39 -5.96 9.80
CA LEU A 439 -12.62 -5.71 8.38
C LEU A 439 -11.81 -4.50 7.88
N HIS A 440 -10.84 -4.78 7.02
CA HIS A 440 -10.21 -3.79 6.15
C HIS A 440 -11.12 -3.49 4.97
N GLY A 441 -11.05 -2.25 4.45
CA GLY A 441 -11.94 -1.79 3.37
C GLY A 441 -13.38 -1.52 3.85
N ILE A 442 -13.68 -1.57 5.16
CA ILE A 442 -15.01 -1.21 5.66
C ILE A 442 -15.37 0.24 5.30
N LEU A 443 -14.38 1.12 5.30
CA LEU A 443 -14.52 2.54 4.91
C LEU A 443 -14.64 2.76 3.39
N ASP A 444 -14.50 1.73 2.56
CA ASP A 444 -14.77 1.81 1.12
C ASP A 444 -16.30 1.75 0.84
N ASN A 445 -17.09 1.34 1.83
CA ASN A 445 -18.54 1.19 1.73
C ASN A 445 -19.25 2.47 2.18
N GLU A 446 -19.97 3.12 1.27
CA GLU A 446 -20.68 4.38 1.51
C GLU A 446 -21.59 4.32 2.73
N ILE A 447 -22.34 3.23 2.87
CA ILE A 447 -23.26 3.07 4.01
C ILE A 447 -22.55 3.11 5.37
N PHE A 448 -21.29 2.66 5.45
CA PHE A 448 -20.52 2.76 6.69
C PHE A 448 -20.02 4.18 6.93
N ILE A 449 -19.59 4.89 5.88
CA ILE A 449 -19.23 6.31 5.98
C ILE A 449 -20.42 7.13 6.43
N GLU A 450 -21.61 6.93 5.84
CA GLU A 450 -22.83 7.62 6.24
C GLU A 450 -23.18 7.36 7.72
N ARG A 451 -23.06 6.12 8.19
CA ARG A 451 -23.24 5.76 9.61
C ARG A 451 -22.21 6.49 10.50
N LEU A 452 -20.96 6.56 10.06
CA LEU A 452 -19.88 7.21 10.81
C LEU A 452 -20.07 8.72 10.91
N LEU A 453 -20.59 9.35 9.85
CA LEU A 453 -20.83 10.81 9.76
C LEU A 453 -22.21 11.25 10.29
N GLN A 454 -23.14 10.33 10.48
CA GLN A 454 -24.50 10.61 10.92
C GLN A 454 -24.59 11.50 12.18
N PRO A 455 -23.76 11.34 13.24
CA PRO A 455 -23.79 12.22 14.40
C PRO A 455 -23.47 13.69 14.09
N PHE A 456 -22.90 13.97 12.93
CA PHE A 456 -22.47 15.30 12.48
C PHE A 456 -23.37 15.87 11.37
N ALA A 457 -24.49 15.22 11.04
CA ALA A 457 -25.35 15.57 9.92
C ALA A 457 -25.81 17.03 9.92
N GLU A 458 -26.14 17.59 11.10
CA GLU A 458 -26.55 19.00 11.22
C GLU A 458 -25.46 20.00 10.79
N ARG A 459 -24.18 19.62 10.97
CA ARG A 459 -23.02 20.44 10.57
C ARG A 459 -22.71 20.33 9.07
N LEU A 460 -23.16 19.25 8.42
CA LEU A 460 -22.84 18.88 7.04
C LEU A 460 -23.96 19.20 6.04
N TYR A 461 -24.97 19.96 6.42
CA TYR A 461 -26.26 20.13 5.73
C TYR A 461 -26.19 20.61 4.26
N GLU A 462 -25.07 21.12 3.76
CA GLU A 462 -24.93 21.67 2.41
C GLU A 462 -23.99 20.86 1.49
N GLN A 463 -23.46 19.72 1.94
CA GLN A 463 -22.45 18.98 1.16
C GLN A 463 -23.04 17.66 0.64
N ALA A 464 -22.95 17.47 -0.68
CA ALA A 464 -23.43 16.26 -1.37
C ALA A 464 -22.55 15.04 -1.06
N ALA A 465 -23.16 13.85 -1.05
CA ALA A 465 -22.43 12.57 -1.05
C ALA A 465 -21.50 12.48 -2.26
N GLY A 466 -20.30 11.91 -2.05
CA GLY A 466 -19.28 11.84 -3.08
C GLY A 466 -19.60 10.85 -4.22
N GLN A 467 -18.77 10.86 -5.24
CA GLN A 467 -18.81 9.91 -6.37
C GLN A 467 -18.55 8.48 -5.86
N ASP A 468 -19.13 7.48 -6.55
CA ASP A 468 -18.81 6.07 -6.33
C ASP A 468 -17.29 5.81 -6.39
N TYR A 469 -16.74 5.18 -5.33
CA TYR A 469 -15.30 5.05 -5.16
C TYR A 469 -14.63 4.20 -6.24
N ALA A 470 -15.32 3.19 -6.77
CA ALA A 470 -14.77 2.38 -7.87
C ALA A 470 -14.61 3.23 -9.13
N THR A 471 -15.62 4.03 -9.47
CA THR A 471 -15.57 4.98 -10.59
C THR A 471 -14.52 6.06 -10.38
N PHE A 472 -14.36 6.55 -9.15
CA PHE A 472 -13.29 7.48 -8.79
C PHE A 472 -11.92 6.88 -9.10
N LYS A 473 -11.61 5.66 -8.61
CA LYS A 473 -10.32 4.98 -8.86
C LYS A 473 -10.04 4.79 -10.36
N GLU A 474 -11.02 4.32 -11.13
CA GLU A 474 -10.86 4.16 -12.58
C GLU A 474 -10.49 5.49 -13.25
N THR A 475 -11.12 6.59 -12.83
CA THR A 475 -10.80 7.95 -13.33
C THR A 475 -9.36 8.35 -12.95
N GLN A 476 -8.89 8.00 -11.77
CA GLN A 476 -7.50 8.31 -11.36
C GLN A 476 -6.48 7.55 -12.22
N TYR A 477 -6.74 6.27 -12.53
CA TYR A 477 -5.86 5.51 -13.43
C TYR A 477 -5.84 6.07 -14.85
N ASP A 478 -6.98 6.52 -15.37
CA ASP A 478 -7.06 7.16 -16.69
C ASP A 478 -6.31 8.50 -16.71
N LYS A 479 -6.46 9.34 -15.68
CA LYS A 479 -5.68 10.58 -15.53
C LYS A 479 -4.19 10.31 -15.49
N LEU A 480 -3.74 9.29 -14.75
CA LEU A 480 -2.33 8.91 -14.68
C LEU A 480 -1.81 8.48 -16.06
N ALA A 481 -2.55 7.64 -16.76
CA ALA A 481 -2.19 7.20 -18.12
C ALA A 481 -2.05 8.39 -19.07
N GLU A 482 -3.02 9.31 -19.06
CA GLU A 482 -3.01 10.51 -19.90
C GLU A 482 -1.81 11.41 -19.56
N HIS A 483 -1.53 11.61 -18.27
CA HIS A 483 -0.35 12.37 -17.82
C HIS A 483 0.95 11.78 -18.38
N LEU A 484 1.11 10.45 -18.33
CA LEU A 484 2.29 9.79 -18.88
C LEU A 484 2.34 9.86 -20.41
N ARG A 485 1.21 9.75 -21.11
CA ARG A 485 1.15 9.91 -22.57
C ARG A 485 1.66 11.28 -23.03
N GLN A 486 1.43 12.31 -22.24
CA GLN A 486 1.86 13.68 -22.58
C GLN A 486 3.36 13.93 -22.31
N HIS A 487 4.01 13.15 -21.43
CA HIS A 487 5.36 13.45 -20.93
C HIS A 487 6.39 12.34 -21.17
N VAL A 488 5.97 11.21 -21.75
CA VAL A 488 6.82 10.05 -22.03
C VAL A 488 6.74 9.69 -23.51
N ASP A 489 7.88 9.43 -24.14
CA ASP A 489 7.97 8.97 -25.52
C ASP A 489 7.54 7.50 -25.64
N LEU A 490 6.22 7.29 -25.66
CA LEU A 490 5.63 5.95 -25.74
C LEU A 490 5.95 5.26 -27.06
N GLU A 491 6.01 6.01 -28.19
CA GLU A 491 6.36 5.44 -29.47
C GLU A 491 7.74 4.77 -29.42
N ARG A 492 8.69 5.46 -28.85
CA ARG A 492 10.05 4.94 -28.65
C ARG A 492 10.05 3.72 -27.72
N ILE A 493 9.27 3.74 -26.64
CA ILE A 493 9.14 2.61 -25.73
C ILE A 493 8.57 1.40 -26.46
N TYR A 494 7.50 1.52 -27.23
CA TYR A 494 6.96 0.41 -28.01
C TYR A 494 8.01 -0.16 -29.00
N GLN A 495 8.76 0.68 -29.71
CA GLN A 495 9.83 0.25 -30.59
C GLN A 495 10.91 -0.56 -29.85
N LEU A 496 11.24 -0.20 -28.60
CA LEU A 496 12.20 -0.91 -27.75
C LEU A 496 11.65 -2.26 -27.25
N LEU A 497 10.33 -2.36 -27.00
CA LEU A 497 9.68 -3.57 -26.53
C LEU A 497 9.38 -4.57 -27.64
N GLU A 498 9.31 -4.15 -28.89
CA GLU A 498 9.08 -4.99 -30.05
C GLU A 498 10.32 -5.77 -30.57
N ARG A 499 11.49 -5.55 -29.96
CA ARG A 499 12.79 -6.09 -30.40
C ARG A 499 13.17 -7.39 -29.69
#